data_c97a409cfad7f3e5bd7abde818f36c85
#
_entry.id   c97a409cfad7f3e5bd7abde818f36c85
#
_cell.length_a   1.000
_cell.length_b   1.000
_cell.length_c   1.000
_cell.angle_alpha   90.00
_cell.angle_beta   90.00
_cell.angle_gamma   90.00
#
_symmetry.space_group_name_H-M   'P 1'
#
loop_
_entity.id
_entity.type
_entity.pdbx_description
1 polymer ?
#
loop_
_entity_poly.entity_id
_entity_poly.type
_entity_poly.pdbx_seq_one_letter_code
_entity_poly.pdbx_strand_id
1 'polypeptide(L)'
;MTATKHTTIEAARETLDRAVERLLALQHPDGHWKGELETNVTIDAEDLFLRHYLGLLDERTATATATWIRSRQRDDGSFATFFGGPPDLSTTVEAYVGLRLAGDQPDAEHLQRARTAIDQLGGLEATRVFTRMWLSLLGLWSWSTVPPLPPEQMYLPKRAPLSIYSFGCWARQTIVALQIATTLRPVRPVDFTIDELARGTAAPRPLLDRILHGYARHPLRPLRRRALRTSVNWVIDRQEADGSWGGIQPPWVWSLIALREYGLPLDHPVLAKGLAGLDTFTLEDELGRRIEACQSPVWDTVLALIALLDAGVERDHPAVARAAEWLVAREVTIRGDWAVRRPKLAPGGFPFEYANDNYPDIDDTAEVVMALRRSGVGEDAADRAVAWLLGMQSSNDGWAAFDVDNDSSLPRRLPFCDFGEVTDPPSADVTAHVLEALGQEGRADDPAVRRGLDRLLAEQEADGSWFGRWGANYVYGTGAAVPALAACGLRDHPAVRRAVAWLTSVQNEDGGFGEDLRSYRDPAWRARGTSTASQTAWAILALHAAGSDGAVTEAAVRFLVDTQTPDGGWDEPFFTGTGFPGDFYLNYHLYRLVFPVSALGRIVNGERAG
;
A
#
# COMPACT_ATOMS: atom_id res chain seq x y z
N MET A 1 13.99 -10.93 -40.29
CA MET A 1 14.26 -10.67 -38.86
C MET A 1 14.88 -9.29 -38.60
N THR A 2 15.91 -8.82 -39.30
CA THR A 2 16.55 -7.51 -39.05
C THR A 2 15.64 -6.30 -39.34
N ALA A 3 14.84 -6.30 -40.45
CA ALA A 3 13.98 -5.20 -40.80
C ALA A 3 12.79 -5.01 -39.82
N THR A 4 12.13 -6.10 -39.44
CA THR A 4 11.01 -6.07 -38.50
C THR A 4 11.44 -5.58 -37.09
N LYS A 5 12.64 -5.98 -36.62
CA LYS A 5 13.21 -5.54 -35.35
C LYS A 5 13.52 -4.05 -35.35
N HIS A 6 14.02 -3.52 -36.48
CA HIS A 6 14.30 -2.08 -36.64
C HIS A 6 13.01 -1.24 -36.57
N THR A 7 11.94 -1.65 -37.27
CA THR A 7 10.63 -1.00 -37.24
C THR A 7 10.01 -1.01 -35.83
N THR A 8 10.17 -2.08 -35.06
CA THR A 8 9.66 -2.16 -33.69
C THR A 8 10.39 -1.21 -32.75
N ILE A 9 11.72 -1.08 -32.88
CA ILE A 9 12.50 -0.14 -32.05
C ILE A 9 12.18 1.32 -32.38
N GLU A 10 11.96 1.67 -33.65
CA GLU A 10 11.55 3.03 -34.05
C GLU A 10 10.17 3.38 -33.45
N ALA A 11 9.19 2.49 -33.58
CA ALA A 11 7.86 2.67 -32.96
C ALA A 11 7.94 2.77 -31.43
N ALA A 12 8.77 1.93 -30.79
CA ALA A 12 9.01 2.00 -29.35
C ALA A 12 9.63 3.34 -28.93
N ARG A 13 10.52 3.91 -29.73
CA ARG A 13 11.12 5.23 -29.48
C ARG A 13 10.07 6.34 -29.56
N GLU A 14 9.23 6.37 -30.59
CA GLU A 14 8.17 7.36 -30.71
C GLU A 14 7.16 7.26 -29.55
N THR A 15 6.84 6.03 -29.12
CA THR A 15 6.00 5.77 -27.95
C THR A 15 6.66 6.27 -26.66
N LEU A 16 7.96 6.00 -26.48
CA LEU A 16 8.75 6.47 -25.34
C LEU A 16 8.78 8.00 -25.29
N ASP A 17 9.04 8.67 -26.42
CA ASP A 17 9.15 10.13 -26.47
C ASP A 17 7.85 10.79 -26.00
N ARG A 18 6.68 10.33 -26.47
CA ARG A 18 5.36 10.83 -26.00
C ARG A 18 5.13 10.57 -24.51
N ALA A 19 5.52 9.39 -24.03
CA ALA A 19 5.36 9.04 -22.62
C ALA A 19 6.27 9.87 -21.71
N VAL A 20 7.50 10.16 -22.13
CA VAL A 20 8.44 11.06 -21.43
C VAL A 20 7.89 12.48 -21.37
N GLU A 21 7.37 13.03 -22.49
CA GLU A 21 6.75 14.35 -22.51
C GLU A 21 5.58 14.43 -21.51
N ARG A 22 4.73 13.40 -21.48
CA ARG A 22 3.63 13.31 -20.52
C ARG A 22 4.14 13.24 -19.07
N LEU A 23 5.13 12.40 -18.80
CA LEU A 23 5.69 12.25 -17.45
C LEU A 23 6.29 13.57 -16.96
N LEU A 24 7.06 14.27 -17.80
CA LEU A 24 7.60 15.58 -17.49
C LEU A 24 6.51 16.63 -17.20
N ALA A 25 5.40 16.59 -17.96
CA ALA A 25 4.27 17.50 -17.77
C ALA A 25 3.52 17.28 -16.44
N LEU A 26 3.62 16.08 -15.85
CA LEU A 26 3.00 15.74 -14.55
C LEU A 26 3.86 16.14 -13.34
N GLN A 27 5.10 16.61 -13.54
CA GLN A 27 5.95 17.02 -12.42
C GLN A 27 5.38 18.22 -11.69
N HIS A 28 5.26 18.13 -10.39
CA HIS A 28 4.90 19.28 -9.54
C HIS A 28 5.98 20.37 -9.59
N PRO A 29 5.59 21.64 -9.38
CA PRO A 29 6.55 22.76 -9.45
C PRO A 29 7.75 22.66 -8.51
N ASP A 30 7.60 21.98 -7.36
CA ASP A 30 8.67 21.74 -6.38
C ASP A 30 9.55 20.53 -6.69
N GLY A 31 9.24 19.79 -7.77
CA GLY A 31 10.08 18.72 -8.32
C GLY A 31 9.58 17.29 -8.14
N HIS A 32 8.54 17.04 -7.32
CA HIS A 32 8.03 15.69 -7.11
C HIS A 32 6.95 15.28 -8.11
N TRP A 33 6.63 13.99 -8.12
CA TRP A 33 5.43 13.42 -8.73
C TRP A 33 4.54 12.80 -7.66
N LYS A 34 3.25 12.82 -7.92
CA LYS A 34 2.25 12.15 -7.09
C LYS A 34 1.08 11.73 -7.97
N GLY A 35 0.90 10.43 -8.13
CA GLY A 35 -0.28 9.83 -8.74
C GLY A 35 -1.42 9.66 -7.75
N GLU A 36 -2.63 9.39 -8.25
CA GLU A 36 -3.73 8.95 -7.41
C GLU A 36 -3.49 7.50 -6.96
N LEU A 37 -3.72 7.21 -5.68
CA LEU A 37 -3.82 5.87 -5.15
C LEU A 37 -5.31 5.52 -4.94
N GLU A 38 -5.96 5.08 -6.02
CA GLU A 38 -7.37 4.68 -5.98
C GLU A 38 -7.53 3.41 -5.16
N THR A 39 -8.56 3.39 -4.32
CA THR A 39 -8.90 2.24 -3.48
C THR A 39 -10.39 1.91 -3.55
N ASN A 40 -10.88 1.03 -2.70
CA ASN A 40 -12.29 0.68 -2.63
C ASN A 40 -13.07 1.69 -1.77
N VAL A 41 -14.38 1.66 -1.90
CA VAL A 41 -15.32 2.63 -1.30
C VAL A 41 -15.43 2.60 0.22
N THR A 42 -14.73 1.69 0.92
CA THR A 42 -14.74 1.71 2.40
C THR A 42 -14.09 2.97 2.93
N ILE A 43 -13.02 3.43 2.32
CA ILE A 43 -12.30 4.65 2.73
C ILE A 43 -13.21 5.89 2.60
N ASP A 44 -14.02 5.93 1.54
CA ASP A 44 -14.99 7.01 1.30
C ASP A 44 -16.15 6.97 2.31
N ALA A 45 -16.69 5.79 2.59
CA ALA A 45 -17.75 5.60 3.59
C ALA A 45 -17.24 5.94 5.01
N GLU A 46 -16.03 5.53 5.36
CA GLU A 46 -15.38 5.80 6.65
C GLU A 46 -15.11 7.31 6.86
N ASP A 47 -14.80 8.06 5.79
CA ASP A 47 -14.69 9.53 5.88
C ASP A 47 -16.06 10.17 6.19
N LEU A 48 -17.15 9.69 5.58
CA LEU A 48 -18.49 10.13 5.94
C LEU A 48 -18.80 9.82 7.41
N PHE A 49 -18.44 8.64 7.91
CA PHE A 49 -18.64 8.25 9.31
C PHE A 49 -17.84 9.14 10.26
N LEU A 50 -16.58 9.42 9.95
CA LEU A 50 -15.74 10.33 10.72
C LEU A 50 -16.33 11.74 10.75
N ARG A 51 -16.69 12.30 9.58
CA ARG A 51 -17.26 13.66 9.50
C ARG A 51 -18.60 13.75 10.22
N HIS A 52 -19.44 12.74 10.11
CA HIS A 52 -20.66 12.66 10.90
C HIS A 52 -20.33 12.66 12.40
N TYR A 53 -19.44 11.77 12.86
CA TYR A 53 -19.05 11.67 14.27
C TYR A 53 -18.52 13.00 14.82
N LEU A 54 -17.71 13.70 14.07
CA LEU A 54 -17.14 15.00 14.48
C LEU A 54 -18.11 16.18 14.34
N GLY A 55 -19.24 16.00 13.63
CA GLY A 55 -20.21 17.06 13.33
C GLY A 55 -19.74 18.00 12.22
N LEU A 56 -18.97 17.51 11.31
CA LEU A 56 -18.37 18.21 10.18
C LEU A 56 -18.96 17.79 8.83
N LEU A 57 -19.86 16.80 8.80
CA LEU A 57 -20.50 16.36 7.56
C LEU A 57 -21.49 17.40 7.08
N ASP A 58 -21.30 17.94 5.89
CA ASP A 58 -22.22 18.80 5.18
C ASP A 58 -22.88 18.07 3.99
N GLU A 59 -23.97 18.63 3.47
CA GLU A 59 -24.76 18.05 2.39
C GLU A 59 -23.97 17.93 1.07
N ARG A 60 -23.10 18.90 0.77
CA ARG A 60 -22.26 18.88 -0.43
C ARG A 60 -21.30 17.69 -0.39
N THR A 61 -20.54 17.56 0.69
CA THR A 61 -19.61 16.47 0.92
C THR A 61 -20.32 15.12 0.86
N ALA A 62 -21.46 14.99 1.54
CA ALA A 62 -22.24 13.75 1.53
C ALA A 62 -22.71 13.37 0.12
N THR A 63 -23.27 14.32 -0.62
CA THR A 63 -23.81 14.10 -1.98
C THR A 63 -22.69 13.73 -2.96
N ALA A 64 -21.58 14.47 -2.95
CA ALA A 64 -20.45 14.21 -3.85
C ALA A 64 -19.80 12.84 -3.58
N THR A 65 -19.61 12.47 -2.32
CA THR A 65 -19.08 11.15 -1.94
C THR A 65 -20.06 10.03 -2.29
N ALA A 66 -21.36 10.23 -2.08
CA ALA A 66 -22.37 9.24 -2.49
C ALA A 66 -22.42 9.02 -4.00
N THR A 67 -22.14 10.05 -4.81
CA THR A 67 -22.05 9.93 -6.28
C THR A 67 -20.92 8.97 -6.65
N TRP A 68 -19.74 9.13 -6.05
CA TRP A 68 -18.61 8.23 -6.24
C TRP A 68 -18.96 6.80 -5.80
N ILE A 69 -19.45 6.61 -4.57
CA ILE A 69 -19.80 5.27 -4.05
C ILE A 69 -20.77 4.56 -4.99
N ARG A 70 -21.88 5.23 -5.42
CA ARG A 70 -22.86 4.63 -6.34
C ARG A 70 -22.23 4.19 -7.65
N SER A 71 -21.25 4.95 -8.20
CA SER A 71 -20.58 4.64 -9.45
C SER A 71 -19.74 3.34 -9.39
N ARG A 72 -19.39 2.87 -8.17
CA ARG A 72 -18.59 1.67 -7.94
C ARG A 72 -19.42 0.43 -7.62
N GLN A 73 -20.76 0.55 -7.61
CA GLN A 73 -21.65 -0.59 -7.37
C GLN A 73 -21.61 -1.54 -8.57
N ARG A 74 -21.46 -2.81 -8.28
CA ARG A 74 -21.48 -3.90 -9.24
C ARG A 74 -22.90 -4.20 -9.73
N ASP A 75 -23.02 -4.92 -10.85
CA ASP A 75 -24.31 -5.32 -11.41
C ASP A 75 -25.15 -6.18 -10.47
N ASP A 76 -24.48 -7.01 -9.62
CA ASP A 76 -25.13 -7.83 -8.60
C ASP A 76 -25.54 -7.05 -7.34
N GLY A 77 -25.28 -5.74 -7.32
CA GLY A 77 -25.59 -4.84 -6.22
C GLY A 77 -24.55 -4.80 -5.10
N SER A 78 -23.54 -5.66 -5.14
CA SER A 78 -22.45 -5.68 -4.18
C SER A 78 -21.38 -4.62 -4.49
N PHE A 79 -20.38 -4.53 -3.60
CA PHE A 79 -19.14 -3.80 -3.83
C PHE A 79 -17.95 -4.74 -3.65
N ALA A 80 -16.86 -4.48 -4.37
CA ALA A 80 -15.64 -5.26 -4.32
C ALA A 80 -14.50 -4.45 -3.72
N THR A 81 -13.43 -5.14 -3.32
CA THR A 81 -12.20 -4.51 -2.79
C THR A 81 -11.25 -4.04 -3.89
N PHE A 82 -11.52 -4.37 -5.16
CA PHE A 82 -10.77 -3.91 -6.33
C PHE A 82 -11.62 -4.01 -7.60
N PHE A 83 -11.24 -3.31 -8.66
CA PHE A 83 -11.94 -3.33 -9.94
C PHE A 83 -12.02 -4.74 -10.54
N GLY A 84 -13.23 -5.20 -10.87
CA GLY A 84 -13.46 -6.56 -11.38
C GLY A 84 -13.35 -7.68 -10.34
N GLY A 85 -13.10 -7.34 -9.07
CA GLY A 85 -12.98 -8.28 -7.97
C GLY A 85 -14.30 -8.95 -7.58
N PRO A 86 -14.27 -9.99 -6.73
CA PRO A 86 -15.47 -10.66 -6.22
C PRO A 86 -16.24 -9.76 -5.23
N PRO A 87 -17.52 -10.07 -4.96
CA PRO A 87 -18.29 -9.41 -3.92
C PRO A 87 -17.60 -9.47 -2.56
N ASP A 88 -17.55 -8.34 -1.83
CA ASP A 88 -17.08 -8.29 -0.45
C ASP A 88 -18.19 -7.79 0.49
N LEU A 89 -18.46 -8.56 1.53
CA LEU A 89 -19.55 -8.27 2.46
C LEU A 89 -19.33 -6.97 3.22
N SER A 90 -18.17 -6.79 3.82
CA SER A 90 -17.87 -5.63 4.67
C SER A 90 -17.84 -4.34 3.87
N THR A 91 -17.22 -4.36 2.69
CA THR A 91 -17.24 -3.24 1.74
C THR A 91 -18.68 -2.88 1.34
N THR A 92 -19.53 -3.90 1.08
CA THR A 92 -20.94 -3.67 0.70
C THR A 92 -21.75 -3.07 1.85
N VAL A 93 -21.52 -3.52 3.09
CA VAL A 93 -22.21 -2.97 4.28
C VAL A 93 -21.78 -1.52 4.54
N GLU A 94 -20.48 -1.23 4.47
CA GLU A 94 -19.98 0.13 4.69
C GLU A 94 -20.48 1.09 3.61
N ALA A 95 -20.46 0.68 2.34
CA ALA A 95 -21.05 1.44 1.24
C ALA A 95 -22.54 1.70 1.45
N TYR A 96 -23.32 0.66 1.83
CA TYR A 96 -24.74 0.79 2.16
C TYR A 96 -24.98 1.85 3.24
N VAL A 97 -24.26 1.77 4.35
CA VAL A 97 -24.40 2.71 5.48
C VAL A 97 -23.92 4.12 5.10
N GLY A 98 -22.86 4.25 4.32
CA GLY A 98 -22.39 5.53 3.79
C GLY A 98 -23.44 6.21 2.91
N LEU A 99 -24.07 5.46 2.00
CA LEU A 99 -25.17 5.96 1.15
C LEU A 99 -26.42 6.35 1.98
N ARG A 100 -26.79 5.55 3.00
CA ARG A 100 -27.86 5.89 3.93
C ARG A 100 -27.55 7.18 4.70
N LEU A 101 -26.30 7.35 5.15
CA LEU A 101 -25.87 8.55 5.84
C LEU A 101 -25.87 9.79 4.93
N ALA A 102 -25.63 9.60 3.63
CA ALA A 102 -25.74 10.64 2.61
C ALA A 102 -27.21 10.99 2.21
N GLY A 103 -28.21 10.29 2.79
CA GLY A 103 -29.62 10.58 2.59
C GLY A 103 -30.36 9.64 1.64
N ASP A 104 -29.71 8.60 1.10
CA ASP A 104 -30.38 7.62 0.24
C ASP A 104 -31.41 6.84 1.03
N GLN A 105 -32.59 6.66 0.43
CA GLN A 105 -33.68 5.95 1.08
C GLN A 105 -33.53 4.42 0.93
N PRO A 106 -33.92 3.60 1.94
CA PRO A 106 -33.70 2.16 1.92
C PRO A 106 -34.46 1.43 0.80
N ASP A 107 -35.47 2.05 0.21
CA ASP A 107 -36.25 1.56 -0.91
C ASP A 107 -35.67 1.97 -2.29
N ALA A 108 -34.59 2.75 -2.32
CA ALA A 108 -33.88 3.06 -3.56
C ALA A 108 -33.34 1.77 -4.20
N GLU A 109 -33.45 1.65 -5.52
CA GLU A 109 -33.13 0.42 -6.26
C GLU A 109 -31.70 -0.09 -5.97
N HIS A 110 -30.71 0.80 -5.95
CA HIS A 110 -29.33 0.44 -5.68
C HIS A 110 -29.13 -0.08 -4.23
N LEU A 111 -29.86 0.47 -3.25
CA LEU A 111 -29.80 -0.03 -1.86
C LEU A 111 -30.55 -1.36 -1.69
N GLN A 112 -31.64 -1.57 -2.41
CA GLN A 112 -32.33 -2.88 -2.42
C GLN A 112 -31.43 -3.98 -3.01
N ARG A 113 -30.68 -3.67 -4.10
CA ARG A 113 -29.70 -4.60 -4.67
C ARG A 113 -28.56 -4.87 -3.68
N ALA A 114 -28.01 -3.83 -3.04
CA ALA A 114 -26.96 -4.00 -2.02
C ALA A 114 -27.44 -4.84 -0.83
N ARG A 115 -28.65 -4.60 -0.33
CA ARG A 115 -29.27 -5.42 0.72
C ARG A 115 -29.37 -6.89 0.32
N THR A 116 -29.80 -7.19 -0.91
CA THR A 116 -29.88 -8.56 -1.42
C THR A 116 -28.51 -9.21 -1.45
N ALA A 117 -27.47 -8.48 -1.91
CA ALA A 117 -26.09 -8.97 -1.90
C ALA A 117 -25.58 -9.23 -0.47
N ILE A 118 -25.81 -8.31 0.46
CA ILE A 118 -25.45 -8.46 1.88
C ILE A 118 -26.10 -9.72 2.47
N ASP A 119 -27.39 -9.95 2.19
CA ASP A 119 -28.07 -11.13 2.65
C ASP A 119 -27.44 -12.42 2.09
N GLN A 120 -27.12 -12.46 0.80
CA GLN A 120 -26.46 -13.61 0.17
C GLN A 120 -25.06 -13.88 0.74
N LEU A 121 -24.31 -12.84 1.09
CA LEU A 121 -22.96 -12.91 1.63
C LEU A 121 -22.89 -13.25 3.13
N GLY A 122 -24.03 -13.34 3.83
CA GLY A 122 -24.02 -13.81 5.22
C GLY A 122 -24.66 -12.85 6.24
N GLY A 123 -25.07 -11.65 5.81
CA GLY A 123 -25.69 -10.65 6.67
C GLY A 123 -24.71 -9.88 7.55
N LEU A 124 -25.25 -8.96 8.34
CA LEU A 124 -24.48 -8.00 9.13
C LEU A 124 -23.52 -8.66 10.14
N GLU A 125 -23.92 -9.81 10.71
CA GLU A 125 -23.15 -10.53 11.74
C GLU A 125 -21.88 -11.18 11.22
N ALA A 126 -21.74 -11.38 9.90
CA ALA A 126 -20.58 -11.95 9.27
C ALA A 126 -19.53 -10.89 8.81
N THR A 127 -19.80 -9.60 9.06
CA THR A 127 -18.85 -8.53 8.75
C THR A 127 -17.58 -8.60 9.60
N ARG A 128 -16.50 -7.97 9.11
CA ARG A 128 -15.23 -7.81 9.84
C ARG A 128 -15.41 -7.04 11.16
N VAL A 129 -14.52 -7.27 12.11
CA VAL A 129 -14.53 -6.52 13.39
C VAL A 129 -14.39 -5.03 13.15
N PHE A 130 -13.57 -4.62 12.20
CA PHE A 130 -13.35 -3.21 11.87
C PHE A 130 -14.63 -2.51 11.40
N THR A 131 -15.39 -3.12 10.50
CA THR A 131 -16.73 -2.66 10.08
C THR A 131 -17.67 -2.51 11.28
N ARG A 132 -17.71 -3.52 12.20
CA ARG A 132 -18.52 -3.46 13.41
C ARG A 132 -18.11 -2.35 14.39
N MET A 133 -16.83 -1.98 14.41
CA MET A 133 -16.36 -0.80 15.18
C MET A 133 -16.96 0.50 14.62
N TRP A 134 -16.91 0.67 13.30
CA TRP A 134 -17.56 1.81 12.63
C TRP A 134 -19.06 1.88 12.88
N LEU A 135 -19.75 0.76 12.74
CA LEU A 135 -21.18 0.68 13.03
C LEU A 135 -21.48 0.98 14.52
N SER A 136 -20.59 0.59 15.43
CA SER A 136 -20.76 0.90 16.86
C SER A 136 -20.59 2.39 17.13
N LEU A 137 -19.70 3.08 16.41
CA LEU A 137 -19.53 4.53 16.47
C LEU A 137 -20.82 5.27 16.07
N LEU A 138 -21.52 4.75 15.07
CA LEU A 138 -22.79 5.28 14.56
C LEU A 138 -24.04 4.85 15.36
N GLY A 139 -23.86 4.02 16.41
CA GLY A 139 -24.99 3.49 17.20
C GLY A 139 -25.76 2.38 16.51
N LEU A 140 -25.30 1.88 15.36
CA LEU A 140 -25.92 0.81 14.56
C LEU A 140 -25.50 -0.60 15.00
N TRP A 141 -24.48 -0.70 15.84
CA TRP A 141 -23.99 -1.93 16.43
C TRP A 141 -23.58 -1.72 17.90
N SER A 142 -23.44 -2.79 18.66
CA SER A 142 -23.11 -2.67 20.08
C SER A 142 -21.62 -2.83 20.36
N TRP A 143 -20.98 -1.84 20.96
CA TRP A 143 -19.61 -1.95 21.49
C TRP A 143 -19.41 -3.13 22.44
N SER A 144 -20.48 -3.65 23.06
CA SER A 144 -20.38 -4.82 23.94
C SER A 144 -20.02 -6.11 23.21
N THR A 145 -20.15 -6.14 21.89
CA THR A 145 -19.84 -7.30 21.04
C THR A 145 -18.51 -7.16 20.30
N VAL A 146 -17.95 -5.96 20.26
CA VAL A 146 -16.62 -5.69 19.68
C VAL A 146 -15.54 -6.15 20.65
N PRO A 147 -14.51 -6.91 20.20
CA PRO A 147 -13.39 -7.30 21.04
C PRO A 147 -12.70 -6.09 21.66
N PRO A 148 -12.53 -6.03 22.99
CA PRO A 148 -11.86 -4.90 23.63
C PRO A 148 -10.34 -4.99 23.48
N LEU A 149 -9.70 -3.83 23.25
CA LEU A 149 -8.25 -3.68 23.20
C LEU A 149 -7.76 -3.00 24.49
N PRO A 150 -7.16 -3.75 25.43
CA PRO A 150 -6.75 -3.17 26.71
C PRO A 150 -5.60 -2.17 26.54
N PRO A 151 -5.72 -0.89 26.97
CA PRO A 151 -4.62 0.07 26.89
C PRO A 151 -3.44 -0.28 27.79
N GLU A 152 -3.61 -1.18 28.73
CA GLU A 152 -2.54 -1.72 29.57
C GLU A 152 -1.46 -2.46 28.79
N GLN A 153 -1.73 -2.87 27.53
CA GLN A 153 -0.75 -3.39 26.59
C GLN A 153 0.44 -2.44 26.40
N MET A 154 0.25 -1.13 26.57
CA MET A 154 1.31 -0.11 26.49
C MET A 154 2.44 -0.33 27.53
N TYR A 155 2.21 -1.11 28.58
CA TYR A 155 3.21 -1.41 29.61
C TYR A 155 3.97 -2.71 29.35
N LEU A 156 3.64 -3.46 28.31
CA LEU A 156 4.43 -4.62 27.94
C LEU A 156 5.83 -4.17 27.49
N PRO A 157 6.89 -4.86 27.93
CA PRO A 157 8.23 -4.58 27.44
C PRO A 157 8.29 -4.64 25.90
N LYS A 158 9.04 -3.75 25.26
CA LYS A 158 9.10 -3.61 23.81
C LYS A 158 9.40 -4.92 23.05
N ARG A 159 10.08 -5.89 23.68
CA ARG A 159 10.40 -7.20 23.11
C ARG A 159 9.49 -8.33 23.61
N ALA A 160 8.51 -8.03 24.47
CA ALA A 160 7.58 -9.03 24.93
C ALA A 160 6.60 -9.43 23.82
N PRO A 161 6.18 -10.71 23.76
CA PRO A 161 5.10 -11.11 22.88
C PRO A 161 3.86 -10.25 23.09
N LEU A 162 3.18 -9.88 22.01
CA LEU A 162 2.00 -9.01 22.01
C LEU A 162 2.23 -7.58 22.55
N SER A 163 3.49 -7.12 22.71
CA SER A 163 3.72 -5.69 22.86
C SER A 163 3.23 -4.93 21.61
N ILE A 164 3.01 -3.62 21.71
CA ILE A 164 2.65 -2.83 20.51
C ILE A 164 3.69 -2.94 19.39
N TYR A 165 4.96 -3.22 19.73
CA TYR A 165 6.07 -3.44 18.79
C TYR A 165 6.11 -4.87 18.20
N SER A 166 5.13 -5.73 18.51
CA SER A 166 4.92 -7.01 17.83
C SER A 166 4.00 -6.88 16.63
N PHE A 167 3.43 -5.69 16.41
CA PHE A 167 2.60 -5.36 15.27
C PHE A 167 3.39 -4.48 14.30
N GLY A 168 3.14 -4.63 13.00
CA GLY A 168 3.66 -3.74 11.96
C GLY A 168 3.26 -2.29 12.20
N CYS A 169 3.98 -1.35 11.64
CA CYS A 169 3.83 0.09 11.94
C CYS A 169 2.39 0.59 11.77
N TRP A 170 1.73 0.24 10.68
CA TRP A 170 0.33 0.59 10.38
C TRP A 170 -0.67 0.03 11.40
N ALA A 171 -0.50 -1.26 11.77
CA ALA A 171 -1.34 -1.91 12.76
C ALA A 171 -1.09 -1.35 14.17
N ARG A 172 0.18 -1.08 14.52
CA ARG A 172 0.57 -0.50 15.80
C ARG A 172 -0.12 0.83 16.08
N GLN A 173 -0.07 1.75 15.12
CA GLN A 173 -0.69 3.06 15.26
C GLN A 173 -2.22 2.95 15.36
N THR A 174 -2.83 2.12 14.53
CA THR A 174 -4.28 1.87 14.58
C THR A 174 -4.69 1.24 15.92
N ILE A 175 -3.96 0.22 16.40
CA ILE A 175 -4.26 -0.48 17.66
C ILE A 175 -4.20 0.47 18.86
N VAL A 176 -3.21 1.36 18.94
CA VAL A 176 -3.11 2.30 20.07
C VAL A 176 -4.28 3.29 20.08
N ALA A 177 -4.70 3.79 18.93
CA ALA A 177 -5.91 4.61 18.81
C ALA A 177 -7.17 3.83 19.20
N LEU A 178 -7.31 2.59 18.72
CA LEU A 178 -8.44 1.71 19.04
C LEU A 178 -8.47 1.28 20.51
N GLN A 179 -7.34 1.19 21.22
CA GLN A 179 -7.31 0.98 22.67
C GLN A 179 -8.08 2.08 23.41
N ILE A 180 -7.93 3.33 22.97
CA ILE A 180 -8.65 4.47 23.54
C ILE A 180 -10.12 4.36 23.16
N ALA A 181 -10.45 4.20 21.88
CA ALA A 181 -11.81 4.16 21.38
C ALA A 181 -12.62 3.00 21.99
N THR A 182 -12.09 1.76 22.00
CA THR A 182 -12.81 0.59 22.57
C THR A 182 -12.95 0.66 24.09
N THR A 183 -12.12 1.46 24.78
CA THR A 183 -12.24 1.71 26.21
C THR A 183 -13.30 2.78 26.51
N LEU A 184 -13.33 3.86 25.74
CA LEU A 184 -14.26 4.98 25.94
C LEU A 184 -15.61 4.74 25.26
N ARG A 185 -15.64 3.94 24.18
CA ARG A 185 -16.84 3.52 23.44
C ARG A 185 -17.64 4.69 22.88
N PRO A 186 -17.03 5.53 22.03
CA PRO A 186 -17.70 6.68 21.46
C PRO A 186 -18.95 6.29 20.66
N VAL A 187 -20.02 7.07 20.77
CA VAL A 187 -21.24 6.88 19.98
C VAL A 187 -21.79 8.24 19.59
N ARG A 188 -22.00 8.43 18.30
CA ARG A 188 -22.86 9.48 17.77
C ARG A 188 -23.89 8.83 16.86
N PRO A 189 -25.14 8.62 17.36
CA PRO A 189 -26.14 7.86 16.62
C PRO A 189 -26.57 8.60 15.36
N VAL A 190 -26.92 7.83 14.35
CA VAL A 190 -27.66 8.26 13.16
C VAL A 190 -29.17 8.17 13.41
N ASP A 191 -29.97 8.78 12.55
CA ASP A 191 -31.44 8.84 12.66
C ASP A 191 -32.17 7.68 11.93
N PHE A 192 -31.43 6.66 11.50
CA PHE A 192 -31.94 5.47 10.83
C PHE A 192 -31.43 4.18 11.47
N THR A 193 -32.06 3.05 11.14
CA THR A 193 -31.60 1.69 11.51
C THR A 193 -31.18 0.91 10.28
N ILE A 194 -30.49 -0.22 10.51
CA ILE A 194 -30.11 -1.20 9.50
C ILE A 194 -30.54 -2.62 9.89
N ASP A 195 -31.64 -2.72 10.64
CA ASP A 195 -32.16 -4.01 11.10
C ASP A 195 -32.51 -4.96 9.94
N GLU A 196 -32.83 -4.39 8.78
CA GLU A 196 -33.05 -5.11 7.53
C GLU A 196 -31.86 -5.89 7.00
N LEU A 197 -30.64 -5.62 7.50
CA LEU A 197 -29.40 -6.31 7.13
C LEU A 197 -29.05 -7.46 8.09
N ALA A 198 -29.72 -7.52 9.24
CA ALA A 198 -29.41 -8.50 10.30
C ALA A 198 -30.04 -9.87 10.01
N ARG A 199 -29.30 -10.94 10.26
CA ARG A 199 -29.80 -12.34 10.23
C ARG A 199 -30.03 -12.94 11.62
N GLY A 200 -29.57 -12.25 12.67
CA GLY A 200 -29.80 -12.64 14.06
C GLY A 200 -28.98 -13.83 14.57
N THR A 201 -28.00 -14.33 13.80
CA THR A 201 -27.18 -15.48 14.17
C THR A 201 -25.72 -15.07 14.40
N ALA A 202 -25.43 -14.51 15.57
CA ALA A 202 -24.04 -14.19 15.94
C ALA A 202 -23.23 -15.48 16.23
N ALA A 203 -22.03 -15.57 15.68
CA ALA A 203 -21.11 -16.67 15.98
C ALA A 203 -20.69 -16.65 17.48
N PRO A 204 -20.47 -17.82 18.11
CA PRO A 204 -20.02 -17.89 19.49
C PRO A 204 -18.62 -17.25 19.64
N ARG A 205 -18.45 -16.43 20.68
CA ARG A 205 -17.18 -15.74 20.95
C ARG A 205 -16.05 -16.70 21.29
N PRO A 206 -14.87 -16.56 20.68
CA PRO A 206 -13.66 -17.28 21.07
C PRO A 206 -13.32 -17.12 22.56
N LEU A 207 -12.62 -18.09 23.15
CA LEU A 207 -12.27 -18.05 24.58
C LEU A 207 -11.48 -16.79 24.95
N LEU A 208 -10.50 -16.40 24.13
CA LEU A 208 -9.70 -15.20 24.37
C LEU A 208 -10.57 -13.93 24.38
N ASP A 209 -11.50 -13.81 23.45
CA ASP A 209 -12.44 -12.68 23.41
C ASP A 209 -13.29 -12.61 24.69
N ARG A 210 -13.75 -13.76 25.20
CA ARG A 210 -14.49 -13.84 26.49
C ARG A 210 -13.64 -13.37 27.68
N ILE A 211 -12.34 -13.73 27.71
CA ILE A 211 -11.40 -13.30 28.76
C ILE A 211 -11.18 -11.79 28.68
N LEU A 212 -10.96 -11.24 27.48
CA LEU A 212 -10.77 -9.80 27.26
C LEU A 212 -12.03 -9.02 27.70
N HIS A 213 -13.23 -9.49 27.36
CA HIS A 213 -14.49 -8.89 27.83
C HIS A 213 -14.65 -8.96 29.34
N GLY A 214 -14.26 -10.08 29.97
CA GLY A 214 -14.26 -10.21 31.42
C GLY A 214 -13.38 -9.17 32.09
N TYR A 215 -12.15 -9.00 31.58
CA TYR A 215 -11.24 -7.96 32.05
C TYR A 215 -11.75 -6.54 31.79
N ALA A 216 -12.33 -6.28 30.63
CA ALA A 216 -12.86 -4.95 30.28
C ALA A 216 -14.03 -4.52 31.18
N ARG A 217 -14.79 -5.50 31.76
CA ARG A 217 -15.88 -5.22 32.72
C ARG A 217 -15.35 -4.87 34.12
N HIS A 218 -14.22 -5.44 34.53
CA HIS A 218 -13.63 -5.29 35.86
C HIS A 218 -12.15 -4.90 35.81
N PRO A 219 -11.80 -3.77 35.16
CA PRO A 219 -10.40 -3.37 35.03
C PRO A 219 -9.86 -2.83 36.37
N LEU A 220 -8.56 -2.88 36.53
CA LEU A 220 -7.85 -2.15 37.59
C LEU A 220 -7.90 -0.65 37.29
N ARG A 221 -8.90 0.04 37.81
CA ARG A 221 -9.22 1.45 37.47
C ARG A 221 -8.04 2.44 37.49
N PRO A 222 -7.14 2.42 38.50
CA PRO A 222 -5.97 3.31 38.50
C PRO A 222 -5.00 3.01 37.35
N LEU A 223 -4.75 1.73 37.08
CA LEU A 223 -3.90 1.27 36.00
C LEU A 223 -4.50 1.64 34.63
N ARG A 224 -5.82 1.38 34.44
CA ARG A 224 -6.55 1.72 33.23
C ARG A 224 -6.47 3.22 32.92
N ARG A 225 -6.69 4.10 33.91
CA ARG A 225 -6.59 5.56 33.72
C ARG A 225 -5.19 6.00 33.31
N ARG A 226 -4.15 5.40 33.93
CA ARG A 226 -2.77 5.70 33.59
C ARG A 226 -2.41 5.17 32.20
N ALA A 227 -2.86 3.98 31.84
CA ALA A 227 -2.66 3.37 30.53
C ALA A 227 -3.31 4.21 29.41
N LEU A 228 -4.56 4.63 29.59
CA LEU A 228 -5.23 5.54 28.65
C LEU A 228 -4.44 6.82 28.42
N ARG A 229 -3.94 7.46 29.49
CA ARG A 229 -3.11 8.67 29.35
C ARG A 229 -1.83 8.37 28.58
N THR A 230 -1.20 7.22 28.83
CA THR A 230 -0.03 6.78 28.08
C THR A 230 -0.34 6.56 26.61
N SER A 231 -1.48 5.92 26.27
CA SER A 231 -1.92 5.75 24.88
C SER A 231 -2.18 7.10 24.19
N VAL A 232 -2.88 8.03 24.87
CA VAL A 232 -3.15 9.37 24.33
C VAL A 232 -1.86 10.14 24.05
N ASN A 233 -0.94 10.19 25.00
CA ASN A 233 0.35 10.84 24.78
C ASN A 233 1.13 10.19 23.64
N TRP A 234 1.12 8.86 23.56
CA TRP A 234 1.77 8.11 22.50
C TRP A 234 1.21 8.47 21.11
N VAL A 235 -0.12 8.63 20.99
CA VAL A 235 -0.77 9.07 19.73
C VAL A 235 -0.35 10.50 19.40
N ILE A 236 -0.40 11.43 20.37
CA ILE A 236 -0.01 12.84 20.16
C ILE A 236 1.46 12.95 19.71
N ASP A 237 2.36 12.19 20.37
CA ASP A 237 3.80 12.23 20.09
C ASP A 237 4.17 11.68 18.69
N ARG A 238 3.22 11.00 18.00
CA ARG A 238 3.45 10.38 16.67
C ARG A 238 2.67 11.05 15.54
N GLN A 239 2.12 12.22 15.80
CA GLN A 239 1.58 13.02 14.71
C GLN A 239 2.73 13.56 13.85
N GLU A 240 2.71 13.23 12.56
CA GLU A 240 3.72 13.65 11.61
C GLU A 240 3.58 15.12 11.18
N ALA A 241 4.56 15.62 10.44
CA ALA A 241 4.64 17.03 10.04
C ALA A 241 3.46 17.47 9.17
N ASP A 242 2.84 16.60 8.41
CA ASP A 242 1.66 16.82 7.58
C ASP A 242 0.33 16.69 8.35
N GLY A 243 0.36 16.30 9.61
CA GLY A 243 -0.81 16.08 10.46
C GLY A 243 -1.27 14.62 10.51
N SER A 244 -0.64 13.73 9.74
CA SER A 244 -0.96 12.31 9.66
C SER A 244 -0.47 11.50 10.86
N TRP A 245 -0.88 10.24 10.86
CA TRP A 245 -0.30 9.16 11.66
C TRP A 245 0.08 8.03 10.71
N GLY A 246 1.37 7.94 10.37
CA GLY A 246 1.92 6.97 9.43
C GLY A 246 1.43 7.14 7.99
N GLY A 247 0.97 8.33 7.61
CA GLY A 247 0.58 8.67 6.24
C GLY A 247 -0.59 7.89 5.65
N ILE A 248 -1.32 7.09 6.45
CA ILE A 248 -2.42 6.26 6.00
C ILE A 248 -3.73 6.54 6.76
N GLN A 249 -4.87 6.37 6.07
CA GLN A 249 -6.20 6.73 6.59
C GLN A 249 -6.58 6.01 7.90
N PRO A 250 -6.45 4.68 8.08
CA PRO A 250 -7.01 4.01 9.26
C PRO A 250 -6.44 4.48 10.62
N PRO A 251 -5.12 4.56 10.86
CA PRO A 251 -4.61 5.10 12.10
C PRO A 251 -4.93 6.57 12.27
N TRP A 252 -5.04 7.34 11.19
CA TRP A 252 -5.33 8.76 11.21
C TRP A 252 -6.74 9.04 11.72
N VAL A 253 -7.75 8.46 11.09
CA VAL A 253 -9.16 8.69 11.47
C VAL A 253 -9.46 8.18 12.87
N TRP A 254 -8.92 7.01 13.25
CA TRP A 254 -9.10 6.48 14.61
C TRP A 254 -8.33 7.28 15.66
N SER A 255 -7.21 7.91 15.33
CA SER A 255 -6.52 8.85 16.22
C SER A 255 -7.34 10.11 16.47
N LEU A 256 -7.95 10.69 15.41
CA LEU A 256 -8.85 11.83 15.55
C LEU A 256 -10.07 11.50 16.45
N ILE A 257 -10.73 10.36 16.21
CA ILE A 257 -11.86 9.88 17.02
C ILE A 257 -11.42 9.67 18.49
N ALA A 258 -10.32 8.98 18.71
CA ALA A 258 -9.81 8.64 20.04
C ALA A 258 -9.44 9.90 20.85
N LEU A 259 -8.74 10.84 20.24
CA LEU A 259 -8.34 12.09 20.89
C LEU A 259 -9.56 13.00 21.17
N ARG A 260 -10.50 13.06 20.22
CA ARG A 260 -11.77 13.78 20.41
C ARG A 260 -12.57 13.23 21.58
N GLU A 261 -12.74 11.90 21.64
CA GLU A 261 -13.48 11.24 22.72
C GLU A 261 -12.77 11.35 24.07
N TYR A 262 -11.43 11.36 24.08
CA TYR A 262 -10.66 11.60 25.30
C TYR A 262 -10.85 13.00 25.86
N GLY A 263 -11.36 13.94 25.08
CA GLY A 263 -11.73 15.29 25.51
C GLY A 263 -10.98 16.44 24.86
N LEU A 264 -10.18 16.23 23.81
CA LEU A 264 -9.56 17.30 23.06
C LEU A 264 -10.64 18.02 22.22
N PRO A 265 -10.73 19.37 22.28
CA PRO A 265 -11.65 20.11 21.41
C PRO A 265 -11.14 20.12 19.96
N LEU A 266 -12.04 20.35 18.99
CA LEU A 266 -11.68 20.30 17.55
C LEU A 266 -10.63 21.35 17.14
N ASP A 267 -10.57 22.47 17.85
CA ASP A 267 -9.56 23.53 17.66
C ASP A 267 -8.23 23.23 18.37
N HIS A 268 -8.11 22.10 19.07
CA HIS A 268 -6.82 21.68 19.60
C HIS A 268 -5.82 21.49 18.44
N PRO A 269 -4.58 22.01 18.54
CA PRO A 269 -3.62 22.01 17.43
C PRO A 269 -3.43 20.65 16.76
N VAL A 270 -3.41 19.56 17.53
CA VAL A 270 -3.28 18.19 17.01
C VAL A 270 -4.49 17.78 16.17
N LEU A 271 -5.72 18.06 16.65
CA LEU A 271 -6.93 17.71 15.89
C LEU A 271 -7.10 18.61 14.65
N ALA A 272 -6.90 19.91 14.80
CA ALA A 272 -6.99 20.87 13.70
C ALA A 272 -6.00 20.54 12.58
N LYS A 273 -4.74 20.22 12.93
CA LYS A 273 -3.71 19.81 11.98
C LYS A 273 -4.05 18.49 11.32
N GLY A 274 -4.53 17.49 12.08
CA GLY A 274 -4.91 16.20 11.55
C GLY A 274 -6.10 16.30 10.60
N LEU A 275 -7.09 17.13 10.86
CA LEU A 275 -8.22 17.36 9.95
C LEU A 275 -7.79 18.07 8.66
N ALA A 276 -6.97 19.12 8.77
CA ALA A 276 -6.45 19.83 7.61
C ALA A 276 -5.58 18.93 6.71
N GLY A 277 -4.76 18.08 7.31
CA GLY A 277 -3.98 17.10 6.57
C GLY A 277 -4.86 16.05 5.87
N LEU A 278 -5.89 15.53 6.54
CA LEU A 278 -6.81 14.55 5.94
C LEU A 278 -7.55 15.12 4.72
N ASP A 279 -7.85 16.42 4.72
CA ASP A 279 -8.48 17.08 3.58
C ASP A 279 -7.58 17.06 2.32
N THR A 280 -6.25 16.96 2.47
CA THR A 280 -5.32 16.86 1.32
C THR A 280 -5.39 15.50 0.60
N PHE A 281 -5.99 14.48 1.24
CA PHE A 281 -6.23 13.15 0.65
C PHE A 281 -7.52 13.11 -0.20
N THR A 282 -8.25 14.22 -0.25
CA THR A 282 -9.51 14.33 -0.98
C THR A 282 -9.25 14.68 -2.45
N LEU A 283 -9.90 13.92 -3.33
CA LEU A 283 -10.02 14.20 -4.75
C LEU A 283 -11.50 14.50 -5.05
N GLU A 284 -11.77 15.53 -5.83
CA GLU A 284 -13.13 15.90 -6.27
C GLU A 284 -13.09 16.30 -7.74
N ASP A 285 -13.87 15.60 -8.54
CA ASP A 285 -14.01 15.82 -9.98
C ASP A 285 -15.43 15.47 -10.46
N GLU A 286 -15.62 15.31 -11.77
CA GLU A 286 -16.91 14.96 -12.37
C GLU A 286 -17.45 13.59 -11.92
N LEU A 287 -16.58 12.69 -11.45
CA LEU A 287 -16.95 11.37 -10.95
C LEU A 287 -17.46 11.41 -9.48
N GLY A 288 -17.26 12.54 -8.80
CA GLY A 288 -17.63 12.74 -7.43
C GLY A 288 -16.44 13.03 -6.52
N ARG A 289 -16.64 12.91 -5.21
CA ARG A 289 -15.61 13.08 -4.18
C ARG A 289 -15.17 11.72 -3.65
N ARG A 290 -13.87 11.49 -3.60
CA ARG A 290 -13.23 10.29 -3.07
C ARG A 290 -12.00 10.62 -2.23
N ILE A 291 -11.58 9.67 -1.42
CA ILE A 291 -10.42 9.81 -0.53
C ILE A 291 -9.42 8.71 -0.83
N GLU A 292 -8.16 9.10 -0.94
CA GLU A 292 -7.04 8.16 -0.98
C GLU A 292 -6.81 7.53 0.40
N ALA A 293 -6.45 6.25 0.45
CA ALA A 293 -6.08 5.59 1.70
C ALA A 293 -4.69 6.01 2.19
N CYS A 294 -3.80 6.32 1.27
CA CYS A 294 -2.45 6.82 1.47
C CYS A 294 -2.01 7.61 0.24
N GLN A 295 -0.85 8.27 0.32
CA GLN A 295 -0.23 8.99 -0.79
C GLN A 295 1.24 8.57 -0.88
N SER A 296 1.76 8.45 -2.10
CA SER A 296 3.08 7.88 -2.41
C SER A 296 4.06 8.87 -3.08
N PRO A 297 4.20 10.11 -2.60
CA PRO A 297 5.00 11.11 -3.31
C PRO A 297 6.49 10.75 -3.41
N VAL A 298 7.06 10.05 -2.44
CA VAL A 298 8.47 9.61 -2.50
C VAL A 298 8.62 8.47 -3.47
N TRP A 299 7.77 7.43 -3.36
CA TRP A 299 7.72 6.30 -4.27
C TRP A 299 7.49 6.73 -5.73
N ASP A 300 6.47 7.56 -5.96
CA ASP A 300 6.15 8.08 -7.29
C ASP A 300 7.30 8.91 -7.88
N THR A 301 7.94 9.74 -7.05
CA THR A 301 9.06 10.59 -7.49
C THR A 301 10.29 9.76 -7.82
N VAL A 302 10.63 8.78 -7.00
CA VAL A 302 11.81 7.95 -7.26
C VAL A 302 11.62 7.10 -8.50
N LEU A 303 10.44 6.48 -8.70
CA LEU A 303 10.15 5.72 -9.91
C LEU A 303 10.12 6.59 -11.17
N ALA A 304 9.55 7.80 -11.09
CA ALA A 304 9.56 8.76 -12.21
C ALA A 304 11.00 9.20 -12.56
N LEU A 305 11.83 9.46 -11.56
CA LEU A 305 13.24 9.83 -11.76
C LEU A 305 14.01 8.70 -12.43
N ILE A 306 13.87 7.46 -11.95
CA ILE A 306 14.49 6.27 -12.54
C ILE A 306 14.03 6.09 -13.99
N ALA A 307 12.70 6.21 -14.23
CA ALA A 307 12.13 6.06 -15.57
C ALA A 307 12.66 7.11 -16.56
N LEU A 308 12.79 8.37 -16.15
CA LEU A 308 13.37 9.42 -16.99
C LEU A 308 14.85 9.14 -17.31
N LEU A 309 15.62 8.67 -16.33
CA LEU A 309 17.03 8.30 -16.54
C LEU A 309 17.16 7.06 -17.44
N ASP A 310 16.28 6.06 -17.30
CA ASP A 310 16.20 4.90 -18.20
C ASP A 310 15.85 5.33 -19.65
N ALA A 311 14.96 6.32 -19.77
CA ALA A 311 14.59 6.90 -21.06
C ALA A 311 15.71 7.74 -21.72
N GLY A 312 16.81 7.97 -21.01
CA GLY A 312 17.95 8.73 -21.52
C GLY A 312 17.84 10.24 -21.34
N VAL A 313 16.94 10.69 -20.46
CA VAL A 313 16.93 12.11 -20.07
C VAL A 313 18.21 12.44 -19.31
N GLU A 314 18.87 13.51 -19.73
CA GLU A 314 20.18 13.90 -19.20
C GLU A 314 20.13 14.25 -17.69
N ARG A 315 21.22 13.95 -16.98
CA ARG A 315 21.30 14.17 -15.51
C ARG A 315 21.14 15.64 -15.11
N ASP A 316 21.56 16.57 -15.98
CA ASP A 316 21.46 18.02 -15.78
C ASP A 316 20.10 18.60 -16.23
N HIS A 317 19.19 17.75 -16.71
CA HIS A 317 17.84 18.20 -17.04
C HIS A 317 17.14 18.78 -15.80
N PRO A 318 16.50 19.97 -15.86
CA PRO A 318 15.93 20.62 -14.68
C PRO A 318 14.92 19.77 -13.91
N ALA A 319 14.17 18.89 -14.57
CA ALA A 319 13.24 18.00 -13.92
C ALA A 319 13.95 16.92 -13.10
N VAL A 320 15.04 16.37 -13.60
CA VAL A 320 15.89 15.37 -12.91
C VAL A 320 16.52 15.99 -11.67
N ALA A 321 17.14 17.17 -11.82
CA ALA A 321 17.78 17.87 -10.71
C ALA A 321 16.80 18.20 -9.58
N ARG A 322 15.62 18.80 -9.92
CA ARG A 322 14.61 19.13 -8.91
C ARG A 322 14.06 17.89 -8.18
N ALA A 323 13.84 16.79 -8.90
CA ALA A 323 13.37 15.55 -8.30
C ALA A 323 14.39 14.98 -7.30
N ALA A 324 15.66 14.92 -7.69
CA ALA A 324 16.72 14.43 -6.82
C ALA A 324 16.91 15.32 -5.58
N GLU A 325 16.89 16.65 -5.73
CA GLU A 325 16.92 17.59 -4.60
C GLU A 325 15.71 17.44 -3.68
N TRP A 326 14.52 17.24 -4.26
CA TRP A 326 13.30 17.01 -3.49
C TRP A 326 13.39 15.72 -2.66
N LEU A 327 13.90 14.62 -3.25
CA LEU A 327 14.13 13.35 -2.54
C LEU A 327 15.14 13.53 -1.40
N VAL A 328 16.29 14.17 -1.64
CA VAL A 328 17.29 14.43 -0.58
C VAL A 328 16.68 15.16 0.60
N ALA A 329 15.76 16.10 0.35
CA ALA A 329 15.07 16.84 1.43
C ALA A 329 14.09 15.98 2.25
N ARG A 330 13.81 14.74 1.84
CA ARG A 330 12.93 13.78 2.55
C ARG A 330 13.69 12.77 3.39
N GLU A 331 15.02 12.83 3.43
CA GLU A 331 15.80 11.94 4.28
C GLU A 331 15.36 12.03 5.75
N VAL A 332 15.06 10.89 6.34
CA VAL A 332 14.72 10.78 7.76
C VAL A 332 16.02 10.83 8.59
N THR A 333 16.19 11.91 9.35
CA THR A 333 17.39 12.17 10.15
C THR A 333 17.18 11.95 11.65
N ILE A 334 15.97 11.54 12.06
CA ILE A 334 15.62 11.30 13.46
C ILE A 334 15.47 9.81 13.76
N ARG A 335 15.45 9.48 15.04
CA ARG A 335 15.19 8.12 15.53
C ARG A 335 13.72 7.97 15.93
N GLY A 336 12.92 7.44 15.04
CA GLY A 336 11.53 7.08 15.28
C GLY A 336 11.36 5.67 15.87
N ASP A 337 10.17 5.13 15.72
CA ASP A 337 9.82 3.77 16.20
C ASP A 337 10.62 2.66 15.50
N TRP A 338 11.05 2.87 14.25
CA TRP A 338 11.94 1.97 13.51
C TRP A 338 13.21 1.60 14.31
N ALA A 339 13.74 2.56 15.09
CA ALA A 339 14.95 2.37 15.87
C ALA A 339 14.77 1.52 17.13
N VAL A 340 13.53 1.16 17.50
CA VAL A 340 13.25 0.38 18.71
C VAL A 340 13.97 -0.97 18.69
N ARG A 341 14.03 -1.62 17.55
CA ARG A 341 14.76 -2.89 17.38
C ARG A 341 16.21 -2.71 16.92
N ARG A 342 16.56 -1.53 16.42
CA ARG A 342 17.92 -1.14 15.95
C ARG A 342 18.44 0.13 16.66
N PRO A 343 18.53 0.16 18.00
CA PRO A 343 18.78 1.40 18.77
C PRO A 343 20.16 2.02 18.53
N LYS A 344 21.08 1.30 17.89
CA LYS A 344 22.44 1.79 17.59
C LYS A 344 22.62 2.20 16.13
N LEU A 345 21.65 1.88 15.26
CA LEU A 345 21.71 2.23 13.86
C LEU A 345 21.46 3.74 13.69
N ALA A 346 22.29 4.39 12.88
CA ALA A 346 22.08 5.79 12.51
C ALA A 346 20.86 5.92 11.58
N PRO A 347 20.12 7.04 11.60
CA PRO A 347 19.09 7.34 10.61
C PRO A 347 19.69 7.44 9.20
N GLY A 348 18.82 7.43 8.17
CA GLY A 348 19.23 7.52 6.76
C GLY A 348 18.24 6.88 5.80
N GLY A 349 17.07 6.46 6.30
CA GLY A 349 15.96 5.96 5.45
C GLY A 349 15.12 7.09 4.87
N PHE A 350 14.22 6.74 3.95
CA PHE A 350 13.27 7.64 3.31
C PHE A 350 11.84 7.16 3.55
N PRO A 351 10.87 8.06 3.71
CA PRO A 351 9.47 7.66 3.86
C PRO A 351 8.84 7.31 2.51
N PHE A 352 7.70 6.65 2.53
CA PHE A 352 6.84 6.46 1.36
C PHE A 352 5.99 7.71 1.09
N GLU A 353 5.54 8.36 2.16
CA GLU A 353 4.62 9.50 2.17
C GLU A 353 5.38 10.85 2.21
N TYR A 354 4.63 11.95 2.29
CA TYR A 354 5.21 13.29 2.46
C TYR A 354 5.97 13.46 3.79
N ALA A 355 5.47 12.81 4.83
CA ALA A 355 6.06 12.82 6.17
C ALA A 355 5.72 11.52 6.90
N ASN A 356 6.74 10.75 7.24
CA ASN A 356 6.64 9.57 8.09
C ASN A 356 7.98 9.27 8.75
N ASP A 357 8.41 10.17 9.63
CA ASP A 357 9.72 10.10 10.27
C ASP A 357 9.83 8.91 11.25
N ASN A 358 8.69 8.43 11.75
CA ASN A 358 8.65 7.28 12.64
C ASN A 358 8.89 5.95 11.93
N TYR A 359 8.55 5.87 10.64
CA TYR A 359 8.55 4.62 9.87
C TYR A 359 9.05 4.85 8.44
N PRO A 360 10.37 5.16 8.25
CA PRO A 360 10.94 5.19 6.91
C PRO A 360 10.79 3.82 6.25
N ASP A 361 10.54 3.84 4.95
CA ASP A 361 10.31 2.67 4.12
C ASP A 361 11.63 2.11 3.57
N ILE A 362 11.82 0.80 3.69
CA ILE A 362 13.03 0.12 3.21
C ILE A 362 13.03 0.01 1.69
N ASP A 363 11.85 -0.20 1.09
CA ASP A 363 11.68 -0.34 -0.35
C ASP A 363 11.96 0.99 -1.05
N ASP A 364 11.29 2.07 -0.60
CA ASP A 364 11.56 3.44 -1.05
C ASP A 364 13.03 3.82 -0.90
N THR A 365 13.62 3.49 0.25
CA THR A 365 15.03 3.80 0.51
C THR A 365 15.96 3.12 -0.49
N ALA A 366 15.66 1.88 -0.89
CA ALA A 366 16.47 1.14 -1.88
C ALA A 366 16.39 1.82 -3.26
N GLU A 367 15.19 2.16 -3.71
CA GLU A 367 14.97 2.86 -4.97
C GLU A 367 15.60 4.26 -4.96
N VAL A 368 15.49 4.99 -3.83
CA VAL A 368 16.13 6.31 -3.69
C VAL A 368 17.65 6.22 -3.81
N VAL A 369 18.31 5.19 -3.25
CA VAL A 369 19.75 4.99 -3.43
C VAL A 369 20.09 4.90 -4.93
N MET A 370 19.35 4.05 -5.68
CA MET A 370 19.60 3.88 -7.13
C MET A 370 19.38 5.19 -7.90
N ALA A 371 18.30 5.93 -7.59
CA ALA A 371 17.99 7.19 -8.25
C ALA A 371 19.01 8.29 -7.98
N LEU A 372 19.42 8.47 -6.71
CA LEU A 372 20.42 9.49 -6.33
C LEU A 372 21.78 9.20 -6.96
N ARG A 373 22.26 7.96 -6.95
CA ARG A 373 23.52 7.59 -7.60
C ARG A 373 23.48 7.85 -9.12
N ARG A 374 22.39 7.50 -9.75
CA ARG A 374 22.23 7.70 -11.21
C ARG A 374 22.10 9.17 -11.58
N SER A 375 21.45 9.99 -10.75
CA SER A 375 21.36 11.45 -10.97
C SER A 375 22.65 12.20 -10.65
N GLY A 376 23.50 11.63 -9.80
CA GLY A 376 24.72 12.30 -9.30
C GLY A 376 24.45 13.39 -8.25
N VAL A 377 23.26 13.35 -7.61
CA VAL A 377 22.84 14.31 -6.58
C VAL A 377 22.63 13.55 -5.27
N GLY A 378 23.08 14.12 -4.13
CA GLY A 378 22.79 13.56 -2.81
C GLY A 378 23.67 12.35 -2.42
N GLU A 379 24.90 12.28 -2.86
CA GLU A 379 25.85 11.18 -2.58
C GLU A 379 25.94 10.85 -1.08
N ASP A 380 26.04 11.87 -0.21
CA ASP A 380 26.12 11.67 1.24
C ASP A 380 24.82 11.06 1.82
N ALA A 381 23.65 11.41 1.27
CA ALA A 381 22.37 10.84 1.66
C ALA A 381 22.28 9.38 1.21
N ALA A 382 22.70 9.07 -0.01
CA ALA A 382 22.78 7.70 -0.52
C ALA A 382 23.73 6.84 0.34
N ASP A 383 24.88 7.36 0.78
CA ASP A 383 25.81 6.64 1.67
C ASP A 383 25.15 6.28 3.01
N ARG A 384 24.40 7.23 3.60
CA ARG A 384 23.67 6.96 4.85
C ARG A 384 22.53 5.96 4.64
N ALA A 385 21.82 6.04 3.52
CA ALA A 385 20.76 5.12 3.15
C ALA A 385 21.29 3.68 2.96
N VAL A 386 22.40 3.51 2.27
CA VAL A 386 23.08 2.20 2.13
C VAL A 386 23.44 1.62 3.50
N ALA A 387 24.01 2.43 4.39
CA ALA A 387 24.35 1.98 5.74
C ALA A 387 23.09 1.61 6.56
N TRP A 388 22.01 2.36 6.38
CA TRP A 388 20.72 2.10 7.03
C TRP A 388 20.09 0.82 6.50
N LEU A 389 20.02 0.60 5.19
CA LEU A 389 19.51 -0.63 4.55
C LEU A 389 20.22 -1.89 5.07
N LEU A 390 21.55 -1.87 5.12
CA LEU A 390 22.34 -2.99 5.67
C LEU A 390 21.99 -3.26 7.15
N GLY A 391 21.76 -2.21 7.93
CA GLY A 391 21.39 -2.32 9.34
C GLY A 391 19.96 -2.77 9.59
N MET A 392 19.08 -2.64 8.59
CA MET A 392 17.65 -3.03 8.65
C MET A 392 17.40 -4.47 8.19
N GLN A 393 18.42 -5.25 7.83
CA GLN A 393 18.23 -6.68 7.55
C GLN A 393 17.66 -7.41 8.77
N SER A 394 16.60 -8.18 8.57
CA SER A 394 16.00 -9.04 9.60
C SER A 394 16.86 -10.25 9.90
N SER A 395 16.67 -10.87 11.07
CA SER A 395 17.45 -12.04 11.51
C SER A 395 17.24 -13.29 10.65
N ASN A 396 16.20 -13.31 9.81
CA ASN A 396 15.91 -14.34 8.82
C ASN A 396 16.46 -13.98 7.42
N ASP A 397 17.44 -13.05 7.36
CA ASP A 397 18.23 -12.68 6.21
C ASP A 397 17.51 -11.88 5.08
N GLY A 398 16.23 -11.55 5.26
CA GLY A 398 15.47 -10.71 4.34
C GLY A 398 15.24 -9.30 4.84
N TRP A 399 14.56 -8.48 4.02
CA TRP A 399 14.10 -7.15 4.37
C TRP A 399 12.57 -7.08 4.26
N ALA A 400 11.96 -6.48 5.28
CA ALA A 400 10.55 -6.10 5.30
C ALA A 400 10.41 -4.64 4.84
N ALA A 401 9.18 -4.12 4.75
CA ALA A 401 8.99 -2.75 4.30
C ALA A 401 9.41 -1.71 5.36
N PHE A 402 9.08 -1.93 6.65
CA PHE A 402 9.29 -0.92 7.71
C PHE A 402 9.98 -1.46 8.96
N ASP A 403 9.59 -2.66 9.40
CA ASP A 403 9.97 -3.19 10.71
C ASP A 403 10.97 -4.35 10.60
N VAL A 404 11.96 -4.37 11.45
CA VAL A 404 12.91 -5.49 11.54
C VAL A 404 12.37 -6.57 12.49
N ASP A 405 12.52 -7.84 12.11
CA ASP A 405 12.12 -9.00 12.94
C ASP A 405 10.65 -8.93 13.39
N ASN A 406 9.75 -8.53 12.52
CA ASN A 406 8.32 -8.40 12.78
C ASN A 406 7.51 -9.47 12.02
N ASP A 407 7.79 -10.74 12.28
CA ASP A 407 7.27 -11.90 11.54
C ASP A 407 6.53 -12.91 12.43
N SER A 408 6.26 -12.57 13.70
CA SER A 408 5.55 -13.45 14.63
C SER A 408 4.11 -13.70 14.19
N SER A 409 3.69 -14.96 14.17
CA SER A 409 2.29 -15.34 13.90
C SER A 409 1.34 -15.11 15.06
N LEU A 410 1.85 -14.75 16.26
CA LEU A 410 1.03 -14.63 17.46
C LEU A 410 0.02 -13.47 17.41
N PRO A 411 0.36 -12.26 16.91
CA PRO A 411 -0.60 -11.16 16.75
C PRO A 411 -1.80 -11.52 15.90
N ARG A 412 -1.62 -12.30 14.84
CA ARG A 412 -2.69 -12.76 13.92
C ARG A 412 -3.78 -13.61 14.60
N ARG A 413 -3.52 -14.13 15.80
CA ARG A 413 -4.48 -14.96 16.57
C ARG A 413 -5.40 -14.14 17.46
N LEU A 414 -5.22 -12.83 17.52
CA LEU A 414 -6.05 -11.96 18.34
C LEU A 414 -7.43 -11.76 17.68
N PRO A 415 -8.51 -11.68 18.46
CA PRO A 415 -9.88 -11.69 17.94
C PRO A 415 -10.27 -10.41 17.17
N PHE A 416 -9.43 -9.40 17.15
CA PHE A 416 -9.61 -8.16 16.38
C PHE A 416 -8.72 -8.09 15.13
N CYS A 417 -7.93 -9.13 14.85
CA CYS A 417 -7.06 -9.22 13.68
C CYS A 417 -7.69 -10.13 12.61
N ASP A 418 -8.89 -9.79 12.17
CA ASP A 418 -9.64 -10.52 11.15
C ASP A 418 -9.60 -9.83 9.75
N PHE A 419 -8.75 -8.82 9.61
CA PHE A 419 -8.56 -8.08 8.37
C PHE A 419 -7.12 -7.63 8.22
N GLY A 420 -6.58 -7.84 7.03
CA GLY A 420 -5.25 -7.41 6.65
C GLY A 420 -4.12 -8.14 7.36
N GLU A 421 -2.92 -7.72 7.03
CA GLU A 421 -1.69 -8.19 7.68
C GLU A 421 -1.35 -7.28 8.86
N VAL A 422 -1.18 -7.86 10.03
CA VAL A 422 -0.88 -7.11 11.26
C VAL A 422 0.60 -7.15 11.66
N THR A 423 1.42 -7.85 10.87
CA THR A 423 2.87 -7.95 11.02
C THR A 423 3.56 -7.57 9.71
N ASP A 424 4.83 -7.26 9.77
CA ASP A 424 5.66 -6.86 8.64
C ASP A 424 6.80 -7.87 8.42
N PRO A 425 6.51 -9.05 7.86
CA PRO A 425 7.54 -10.03 7.56
C PRO A 425 8.35 -9.61 6.33
N PRO A 426 9.64 -9.97 6.26
CA PRO A 426 10.41 -9.86 5.02
C PRO A 426 9.71 -10.52 3.84
N SER A 427 9.79 -9.88 2.69
CA SER A 427 9.18 -10.36 1.44
C SER A 427 10.21 -10.42 0.30
N ALA A 428 9.91 -11.22 -0.72
CA ALA A 428 10.84 -11.42 -1.84
C ALA A 428 11.04 -10.15 -2.66
N ASP A 429 9.98 -9.37 -2.88
CA ASP A 429 10.02 -8.11 -3.63
C ASP A 429 10.86 -7.03 -2.93
N VAL A 430 10.59 -6.69 -1.67
CA VAL A 430 11.39 -5.72 -0.90
C VAL A 430 12.85 -6.20 -0.76
N THR A 431 13.05 -7.50 -0.47
CA THR A 431 14.39 -8.07 -0.42
C THR A 431 15.11 -7.93 -1.76
N ALA A 432 14.40 -8.10 -2.88
CA ALA A 432 14.97 -7.97 -4.22
C ALA A 432 15.38 -6.51 -4.52
N HIS A 433 14.54 -5.52 -4.26
CA HIS A 433 14.89 -4.12 -4.50
C HIS A 433 16.11 -3.67 -3.67
N VAL A 434 16.18 -4.09 -2.40
CA VAL A 434 17.38 -3.85 -1.58
C VAL A 434 18.62 -4.52 -2.18
N LEU A 435 18.50 -5.76 -2.65
CA LEU A 435 19.61 -6.49 -3.28
C LEU A 435 20.01 -5.85 -4.61
N GLU A 436 19.07 -5.35 -5.40
CA GLU A 436 19.37 -4.61 -6.64
C GLU A 436 20.17 -3.34 -6.33
N ALA A 437 19.69 -2.51 -5.40
CA ALA A 437 20.38 -1.31 -4.97
C ALA A 437 21.80 -1.60 -4.45
N LEU A 438 21.95 -2.57 -3.55
CA LEU A 438 23.26 -2.94 -3.00
C LEU A 438 24.16 -3.61 -4.05
N GLY A 439 23.60 -4.34 -5.01
CA GLY A 439 24.33 -4.90 -6.15
C GLY A 439 24.90 -3.80 -7.06
N GLN A 440 24.09 -2.78 -7.37
CA GLN A 440 24.54 -1.60 -8.14
C GLN A 440 25.60 -0.78 -7.38
N GLU A 441 25.58 -0.79 -6.04
CA GLU A 441 26.65 -0.22 -5.19
C GLU A 441 27.93 -1.08 -5.15
N GLY A 442 28.00 -2.16 -5.92
CA GLY A 442 29.16 -3.07 -5.94
C GLY A 442 29.33 -3.89 -4.65
N ARG A 443 28.27 -4.07 -3.87
CA ARG A 443 28.29 -4.76 -2.57
C ARG A 443 27.83 -6.21 -2.64
N ALA A 444 27.83 -6.84 -3.81
CA ALA A 444 27.41 -8.24 -3.97
C ALA A 444 28.16 -9.22 -3.03
N ASP A 445 29.39 -8.88 -2.66
CA ASP A 445 30.22 -9.66 -1.74
C ASP A 445 29.98 -9.36 -0.24
N ASP A 446 29.18 -8.37 0.11
CA ASP A 446 28.84 -8.09 1.52
C ASP A 446 28.12 -9.30 2.13
N PRO A 447 28.48 -9.72 3.36
CA PRO A 447 27.84 -10.86 4.02
C PRO A 447 26.32 -10.74 4.16
N ALA A 448 25.79 -9.51 4.33
CA ALA A 448 24.36 -9.28 4.40
C ALA A 448 23.69 -9.51 3.03
N VAL A 449 24.31 -9.02 1.96
CA VAL A 449 23.82 -9.21 0.59
C VAL A 449 23.83 -10.70 0.20
N ARG A 450 24.91 -11.41 0.50
CA ARG A 450 24.99 -12.87 0.23
C ARG A 450 23.88 -13.65 0.92
N ARG A 451 23.61 -13.37 2.21
CA ARG A 451 22.50 -14.02 2.93
C ARG A 451 21.15 -13.67 2.33
N GLY A 452 20.94 -12.42 1.95
CA GLY A 452 19.74 -11.99 1.25
C GLY A 452 19.53 -12.68 -0.09
N LEU A 453 20.62 -12.87 -0.87
CA LEU A 453 20.58 -13.63 -2.12
C LEU A 453 20.25 -15.11 -1.89
N ASP A 454 20.85 -15.75 -0.88
CA ASP A 454 20.53 -17.14 -0.53
C ASP A 454 19.05 -17.28 -0.18
N ARG A 455 18.50 -16.34 0.58
CA ARG A 455 17.08 -16.28 0.90
C ARG A 455 16.22 -16.09 -0.34
N LEU A 456 16.50 -15.08 -1.18
CA LEU A 456 15.73 -14.81 -2.39
C LEU A 456 15.71 -16.04 -3.33
N LEU A 457 16.83 -16.71 -3.48
CA LEU A 457 16.93 -17.95 -4.26
C LEU A 457 16.10 -19.09 -3.65
N ALA A 458 16.05 -19.20 -2.32
CA ALA A 458 15.26 -20.21 -1.62
C ALA A 458 13.74 -19.94 -1.68
N GLU A 459 13.32 -18.68 -1.87
CA GLU A 459 11.92 -18.28 -2.00
C GLU A 459 11.38 -18.44 -3.42
N GLN A 460 12.21 -18.83 -4.42
CA GLN A 460 11.71 -19.10 -5.75
C GLN A 460 10.70 -20.25 -5.74
N GLU A 461 9.53 -20.01 -6.32
CA GLU A 461 8.49 -21.01 -6.48
C GLU A 461 8.94 -22.14 -7.42
N ALA A 462 8.27 -23.30 -7.32
CA ALA A 462 8.61 -24.49 -8.12
C ALA A 462 8.47 -24.24 -9.64
N ASP A 463 7.59 -23.33 -10.06
CA ASP A 463 7.39 -22.96 -11.46
C ASP A 463 8.43 -21.95 -11.97
N GLY A 464 9.23 -21.36 -11.09
CA GLY A 464 10.28 -20.40 -11.42
C GLY A 464 9.93 -18.94 -11.13
N SER A 465 8.73 -18.65 -10.64
CA SER A 465 8.29 -17.30 -10.25
C SER A 465 8.69 -16.96 -8.82
N TRP A 466 8.46 -15.70 -8.41
CA TRP A 466 8.50 -15.24 -7.02
C TRP A 466 7.20 -14.54 -6.65
N PHE A 467 6.79 -14.71 -5.40
CA PHE A 467 5.63 -14.03 -4.83
C PHE A 467 5.95 -12.55 -4.60
N GLY A 468 5.05 -11.67 -5.05
CA GLY A 468 5.09 -10.23 -4.79
C GLY A 468 4.13 -9.84 -3.67
N ARG A 469 4.66 -9.22 -2.61
CA ARG A 469 3.88 -8.78 -1.45
C ARG A 469 3.15 -7.46 -1.72
N TRP A 470 3.83 -6.52 -2.38
CA TRP A 470 3.37 -5.14 -2.55
C TRP A 470 2.81 -4.83 -3.95
N GLY A 471 3.06 -5.67 -4.92
CA GLY A 471 2.52 -5.58 -6.27
C GLY A 471 1.97 -6.91 -6.77
N ALA A 472 1.03 -6.87 -7.71
CA ALA A 472 0.28 -8.01 -8.24
C ALA A 472 1.09 -8.83 -9.23
N ASN A 473 1.23 -9.98 -8.90
CA ASN A 473 1.61 -10.76 -7.74
C ASN A 473 2.91 -11.47 -8.10
N TYR A 474 2.82 -12.64 -8.81
CA TYR A 474 4.01 -13.36 -9.25
C TYR A 474 4.72 -12.70 -10.44
N VAL A 475 4.00 -11.94 -11.28
CA VAL A 475 4.61 -11.13 -12.35
C VAL A 475 5.47 -10.02 -11.73
N TYR A 476 4.95 -9.33 -10.68
CA TYR A 476 5.68 -8.30 -9.96
C TYR A 476 6.89 -8.86 -9.22
N GLY A 477 6.70 -9.89 -8.38
CA GLY A 477 7.78 -10.48 -7.60
C GLY A 477 8.91 -11.05 -8.48
N THR A 478 8.56 -11.63 -9.63
CA THR A 478 9.54 -12.06 -10.62
C THR A 478 10.22 -10.87 -11.31
N GLY A 479 9.42 -9.81 -11.56
CA GLY A 479 9.88 -8.52 -12.09
C GLY A 479 10.96 -7.87 -11.22
N ALA A 480 10.86 -7.99 -9.89
CA ALA A 480 11.83 -7.50 -8.92
C ALA A 480 13.04 -8.46 -8.75
N ALA A 481 12.78 -9.77 -8.63
CA ALA A 481 13.83 -10.74 -8.30
C ALA A 481 14.89 -10.90 -9.40
N VAL A 482 14.50 -10.85 -10.68
CA VAL A 482 15.46 -11.07 -11.79
C VAL A 482 16.45 -9.92 -11.94
N PRO A 483 16.05 -8.62 -11.93
CA PRO A 483 16.99 -7.50 -11.91
C PRO A 483 17.94 -7.54 -10.71
N ALA A 484 17.45 -7.87 -9.52
CA ALA A 484 18.27 -8.00 -8.31
C ALA A 484 19.38 -9.06 -8.46
N LEU A 485 19.01 -10.25 -8.97
CA LEU A 485 19.98 -11.32 -9.23
C LEU A 485 21.01 -10.90 -10.29
N ALA A 486 20.57 -10.22 -11.33
CA ALA A 486 21.47 -9.71 -12.38
C ALA A 486 22.44 -8.65 -11.85
N ALA A 487 21.97 -7.69 -11.04
CA ALA A 487 22.78 -6.66 -10.41
C ALA A 487 23.86 -7.24 -9.47
N CYS A 488 23.56 -8.36 -8.83
CA CYS A 488 24.48 -9.10 -7.98
C CYS A 488 25.37 -10.12 -8.73
N GLY A 489 25.43 -10.04 -10.08
CA GLY A 489 26.30 -10.90 -10.90
C GLY A 489 25.75 -12.32 -11.14
N LEU A 490 24.48 -12.58 -10.84
CA LEU A 490 23.85 -13.89 -10.97
C LEU A 490 22.95 -14.01 -12.23
N ARG A 491 23.16 -13.19 -13.25
CA ARG A 491 22.37 -13.20 -14.51
C ARG A 491 22.26 -14.61 -15.12
N ASP A 492 23.34 -15.39 -15.12
CA ASP A 492 23.40 -16.72 -15.70
C ASP A 492 22.97 -17.83 -14.73
N HIS A 493 22.46 -17.48 -13.55
CA HIS A 493 22.06 -18.47 -12.55
C HIS A 493 20.84 -19.30 -13.03
N PRO A 494 20.74 -20.61 -12.68
CA PRO A 494 19.59 -21.44 -13.05
C PRO A 494 18.22 -20.87 -12.64
N ALA A 495 18.15 -20.13 -11.55
CA ALA A 495 16.92 -19.46 -11.10
C ALA A 495 16.44 -18.42 -12.11
N VAL A 496 17.34 -17.60 -12.68
CA VAL A 496 17.01 -16.62 -13.72
C VAL A 496 16.49 -17.30 -14.98
N ARG A 497 17.13 -18.40 -15.41
CA ARG A 497 16.64 -19.16 -16.56
C ARG A 497 15.23 -19.75 -16.34
N ARG A 498 14.94 -20.25 -15.12
CA ARG A 498 13.58 -20.72 -14.80
C ARG A 498 12.56 -19.57 -14.83
N ALA A 499 12.92 -18.38 -14.32
CA ALA A 499 12.06 -17.20 -14.36
C ALA A 499 11.74 -16.77 -15.80
N VAL A 500 12.75 -16.72 -16.68
CA VAL A 500 12.54 -16.41 -18.10
C VAL A 500 11.62 -17.46 -18.76
N ALA A 501 11.82 -18.73 -18.46
CA ALA A 501 10.95 -19.80 -18.97
C ALA A 501 9.52 -19.66 -18.46
N TRP A 502 9.34 -19.31 -17.19
CA TRP A 502 8.02 -19.05 -16.61
C TRP A 502 7.36 -17.83 -17.26
N LEU A 503 8.01 -16.66 -17.34
CA LEU A 503 7.48 -15.48 -18.02
C LEU A 503 7.08 -15.81 -19.48
N THR A 504 7.92 -16.55 -20.20
CA THR A 504 7.61 -17.00 -21.57
C THR A 504 6.32 -17.82 -21.62
N SER A 505 6.07 -18.66 -20.61
CA SER A 505 4.91 -19.56 -20.59
C SER A 505 3.59 -18.89 -20.19
N VAL A 506 3.65 -17.69 -19.58
CA VAL A 506 2.47 -16.97 -19.06
C VAL A 506 2.15 -15.70 -19.84
N GLN A 507 2.88 -15.40 -20.91
CA GLN A 507 2.57 -14.27 -21.79
C GLN A 507 1.20 -14.47 -22.43
N ASN A 508 0.36 -13.46 -22.42
CA ASN A 508 -0.96 -13.48 -23.07
C ASN A 508 -0.85 -13.44 -24.60
N GLU A 509 -1.91 -13.85 -25.29
CA GLU A 509 -1.96 -13.90 -26.76
C GLU A 509 -1.75 -12.53 -27.44
N ASP A 510 -2.10 -11.43 -26.75
CA ASP A 510 -1.86 -10.05 -27.18
C ASP A 510 -0.42 -9.59 -27.02
N GLY A 511 0.44 -10.43 -26.46
CA GLY A 511 1.85 -10.13 -26.17
C GLY A 511 2.10 -9.45 -24.84
N GLY A 512 1.06 -9.01 -24.14
CA GLY A 512 1.18 -8.39 -22.81
C GLY A 512 1.23 -9.42 -21.67
N PHE A 513 1.27 -8.91 -20.45
CA PHE A 513 1.22 -9.67 -19.21
C PHE A 513 0.14 -9.10 -18.29
N GLY A 514 -0.56 -9.98 -17.59
CA GLY A 514 -1.60 -9.59 -16.66
C GLY A 514 -1.82 -10.66 -15.59
N GLU A 515 -2.02 -10.22 -14.36
CA GLU A 515 -2.33 -11.07 -13.23
C GLU A 515 -3.41 -10.42 -12.35
N ASP A 516 -4.49 -11.15 -12.13
CA ASP A 516 -5.60 -10.72 -11.31
C ASP A 516 -5.26 -10.87 -9.82
N LEU A 517 -5.72 -9.93 -9.00
CA LEU A 517 -5.49 -9.91 -7.55
C LEU A 517 -6.10 -11.11 -6.81
N ARG A 518 -7.00 -11.87 -7.45
CA ARG A 518 -7.46 -13.17 -6.92
C ARG A 518 -6.31 -14.16 -6.72
N SER A 519 -5.19 -13.99 -7.41
CA SER A 519 -3.99 -14.84 -7.23
C SER A 519 -3.42 -14.82 -5.81
N TYR A 520 -3.71 -13.80 -5.02
CA TYR A 520 -3.35 -13.74 -3.59
C TYR A 520 -4.11 -14.74 -2.72
N ARG A 521 -5.28 -15.18 -3.16
CA ARG A 521 -6.13 -16.14 -2.42
C ARG A 521 -6.23 -17.50 -3.08
N ASP A 522 -6.12 -17.56 -4.40
CA ASP A 522 -6.30 -18.77 -5.20
C ASP A 522 -5.16 -18.93 -6.22
N PRO A 523 -4.26 -19.91 -6.03
CA PRO A 523 -3.16 -20.18 -6.94
C PRO A 523 -3.59 -20.48 -8.39
N ALA A 524 -4.86 -20.82 -8.63
CA ALA A 524 -5.38 -21.02 -9.98
C ALA A 524 -5.39 -19.73 -10.81
N TRP A 525 -5.30 -18.58 -10.17
CA TRP A 525 -5.22 -17.25 -10.80
C TRP A 525 -3.80 -16.75 -11.02
N ARG A 526 -2.77 -17.52 -10.64
CA ARG A 526 -1.36 -17.15 -10.84
C ARG A 526 -1.08 -16.82 -12.29
N ALA A 527 -0.56 -15.62 -12.55
CA ALA A 527 -0.29 -15.05 -13.86
C ALA A 527 -1.47 -15.12 -14.85
N ARG A 528 -2.69 -15.02 -14.35
CA ARG A 528 -3.91 -14.97 -15.17
C ARG A 528 -4.63 -13.64 -14.92
N GLY A 529 -4.83 -12.91 -15.99
CA GLY A 529 -5.54 -11.62 -15.97
C GLY A 529 -5.44 -10.94 -17.33
N THR A 530 -6.20 -9.88 -17.50
CA THR A 530 -6.08 -9.00 -18.66
C THR A 530 -4.71 -8.32 -18.64
N SER A 531 -4.08 -8.23 -19.80
CA SER A 531 -2.79 -7.54 -19.92
C SER A 531 -2.89 -6.08 -19.48
N THR A 532 -1.94 -5.63 -18.68
CA THR A 532 -1.81 -4.25 -18.21
C THR A 532 -0.47 -3.68 -18.63
N ALA A 533 -0.38 -2.37 -18.75
CA ALA A 533 0.85 -1.70 -19.14
C ALA A 533 1.93 -1.85 -18.06
N SER A 534 1.56 -1.72 -16.77
CA SER A 534 2.49 -1.86 -15.65
C SER A 534 3.05 -3.28 -15.53
N GLN A 535 2.19 -4.31 -15.55
CA GLN A 535 2.63 -5.71 -15.43
C GLN A 535 3.43 -6.17 -16.65
N THR A 536 3.08 -5.69 -17.84
CA THR A 536 3.87 -5.93 -19.06
C THR A 536 5.25 -5.31 -18.95
N ALA A 537 5.34 -4.10 -18.40
CA ALA A 537 6.62 -3.44 -18.18
C ALA A 537 7.48 -4.17 -17.16
N TRP A 538 6.93 -4.67 -16.06
CA TRP A 538 7.66 -5.49 -15.08
C TRP A 538 8.25 -6.75 -15.71
N ALA A 539 7.49 -7.43 -16.57
CA ALA A 539 7.99 -8.58 -17.31
C ALA A 539 9.12 -8.20 -18.29
N ILE A 540 9.00 -7.07 -19.00
CA ILE A 540 10.06 -6.55 -19.88
C ILE A 540 11.33 -6.26 -19.09
N LEU A 541 11.23 -5.60 -17.93
CA LEU A 541 12.38 -5.28 -17.08
C LEU A 541 13.12 -6.55 -16.63
N ALA A 542 12.39 -7.59 -16.23
CA ALA A 542 12.96 -8.89 -15.87
C ALA A 542 13.64 -9.57 -17.07
N LEU A 543 12.96 -9.64 -18.22
CA LEU A 543 13.50 -10.28 -19.43
C LEU A 543 14.74 -9.55 -19.92
N HIS A 544 14.76 -8.21 -19.91
CA HIS A 544 15.90 -7.40 -20.28
C HIS A 544 17.10 -7.62 -19.32
N ALA A 545 16.87 -7.59 -18.01
CA ALA A 545 17.90 -7.86 -17.02
C ALA A 545 18.51 -9.27 -17.17
N ALA A 546 17.71 -10.24 -17.56
CA ALA A 546 18.17 -11.59 -17.89
C ALA A 546 18.92 -11.70 -19.24
N GLY A 547 18.95 -10.62 -20.06
CA GLY A 547 19.49 -10.66 -21.41
C GLY A 547 18.65 -11.44 -22.42
N SER A 548 17.34 -11.56 -22.17
CA SER A 548 16.38 -12.30 -23.00
C SER A 548 15.59 -11.35 -23.91
N ASP A 549 16.26 -10.75 -24.92
CA ASP A 549 15.65 -9.79 -25.85
C ASP A 549 15.08 -10.50 -27.10
N GLY A 550 14.37 -11.61 -26.88
CA GLY A 550 13.79 -12.43 -27.96
C GLY A 550 12.32 -12.11 -28.26
N ALA A 551 11.64 -13.05 -28.93
CA ALA A 551 10.26 -12.91 -29.41
C ALA A 551 9.26 -12.52 -28.30
N VAL A 552 9.45 -12.99 -27.07
CA VAL A 552 8.60 -12.65 -25.92
C VAL A 552 8.71 -11.17 -25.58
N THR A 553 9.94 -10.66 -25.47
CA THR A 553 10.20 -9.22 -25.22
C THR A 553 9.70 -8.35 -26.38
N GLU A 554 9.93 -8.77 -27.62
CA GLU A 554 9.43 -8.05 -28.81
C GLU A 554 7.89 -7.96 -28.83
N ALA A 555 7.20 -9.04 -28.43
CA ALA A 555 5.74 -9.04 -28.33
C ALA A 555 5.24 -8.12 -27.19
N ALA A 556 5.91 -8.14 -26.03
CA ALA A 556 5.58 -7.27 -24.90
C ALA A 556 5.80 -5.77 -25.23
N VAL A 557 6.90 -5.45 -25.89
CA VAL A 557 7.16 -4.08 -26.38
C VAL A 557 6.07 -3.64 -27.37
N ARG A 558 5.68 -4.51 -28.29
CA ARG A 558 4.62 -4.22 -29.26
C ARG A 558 3.27 -3.99 -28.56
N PHE A 559 2.93 -4.77 -27.53
CA PHE A 559 1.74 -4.52 -26.73
C PHE A 559 1.74 -3.09 -26.16
N LEU A 560 2.86 -2.62 -25.56
CA LEU A 560 2.96 -1.25 -25.05
C LEU A 560 2.82 -0.20 -26.17
N VAL A 561 3.40 -0.45 -27.34
CA VAL A 561 3.28 0.47 -28.49
C VAL A 561 1.84 0.56 -28.99
N ASP A 562 1.18 -0.60 -29.15
CA ASP A 562 -0.16 -0.68 -29.76
C ASP A 562 -1.27 -0.20 -28.80
N THR A 563 -1.03 -0.20 -27.49
CA THR A 563 -2.02 0.18 -26.46
C THR A 563 -1.81 1.58 -25.88
N GLN A 564 -0.78 2.31 -26.33
CA GLN A 564 -0.57 3.68 -25.86
C GLN A 564 -1.72 4.59 -26.29
N THR A 565 -2.24 5.39 -25.35
CA THR A 565 -3.29 6.37 -25.62
C THR A 565 -2.74 7.62 -26.34
N PRO A 566 -3.59 8.39 -27.05
CA PRO A 566 -3.14 9.56 -27.79
C PRO A 566 -2.44 10.64 -26.96
N ASP A 567 -2.69 10.69 -25.66
CA ASP A 567 -2.06 11.61 -24.70
C ASP A 567 -0.72 11.12 -24.16
N GLY A 568 -0.18 10.01 -24.70
CA GLY A 568 1.12 9.46 -24.36
C GLY A 568 1.12 8.53 -23.12
N GLY A 569 -0.04 8.24 -22.55
CA GLY A 569 -0.18 7.32 -21.41
C GLY A 569 -0.72 5.95 -21.79
N TRP A 570 -1.19 5.21 -20.80
CA TRP A 570 -1.93 3.94 -20.96
C TRP A 570 -3.16 3.94 -20.07
N ASP A 571 -4.22 3.28 -20.54
CA ASP A 571 -5.41 3.07 -19.74
C ASP A 571 -5.31 1.75 -18.97
N GLU A 572 -5.46 1.81 -17.65
CA GLU A 572 -5.30 0.65 -16.77
C GLU A 572 -6.26 0.76 -15.58
N PRO A 573 -7.49 0.19 -15.71
CA PRO A 573 -8.47 0.22 -14.62
C PRO A 573 -8.17 -0.83 -13.53
N PHE A 574 -7.31 -1.82 -13.83
CA PHE A 574 -7.00 -2.91 -12.92
C PHE A 574 -6.03 -2.46 -11.82
N PHE A 575 -6.33 -2.86 -10.60
CA PHE A 575 -5.46 -2.61 -9.46
C PHE A 575 -4.27 -3.56 -9.51
N THR A 576 -3.07 -3.03 -9.37
CA THR A 576 -1.81 -3.79 -9.44
C THR A 576 -0.97 -3.63 -8.18
N GLY A 577 -1.39 -2.81 -7.23
CA GLY A 577 -0.77 -2.67 -5.91
C GLY A 577 -1.60 -3.28 -4.79
N THR A 578 -0.97 -3.57 -3.67
CA THR A 578 -1.65 -4.07 -2.48
C THR A 578 -1.09 -3.46 -1.20
N GLY A 579 -2.00 -3.04 -0.30
CA GLY A 579 -1.65 -2.78 1.08
C GLY A 579 -1.63 -4.08 1.90
N PHE A 580 -2.65 -4.94 1.69
CA PHE A 580 -2.77 -6.24 2.38
C PHE A 580 -3.16 -7.33 1.40
N PRO A 581 -2.25 -8.27 1.05
CA PRO A 581 -2.56 -9.40 0.18
C PRO A 581 -3.81 -10.15 0.62
N GLY A 582 -4.78 -10.28 -0.29
CA GLY A 582 -6.05 -10.92 0.00
C GLY A 582 -7.15 -9.99 0.53
N ASP A 583 -6.84 -8.81 1.07
CA ASP A 583 -7.82 -7.98 1.78
C ASP A 583 -7.94 -6.54 1.28
N PHE A 584 -6.83 -5.85 0.99
CA PHE A 584 -6.85 -4.43 0.62
C PHE A 584 -5.89 -4.15 -0.53
N TYR A 585 -6.37 -3.43 -1.55
CA TYR A 585 -5.67 -3.24 -2.82
C TYR A 585 -5.66 -1.78 -3.24
N LEU A 586 -4.68 -1.42 -4.05
CA LEU A 586 -4.43 -0.07 -4.54
C LEU A 586 -4.24 -0.08 -6.06
N ASN A 587 -4.81 0.91 -6.73
CA ASN A 587 -4.48 1.24 -8.10
C ASN A 587 -3.57 2.47 -8.10
N TYR A 588 -2.30 2.26 -8.34
CA TYR A 588 -1.29 3.32 -8.49
C TYR A 588 -1.42 3.91 -9.90
N HIS A 589 -2.07 5.06 -10.03
CA HIS A 589 -2.31 5.64 -11.35
C HIS A 589 -1.02 6.00 -12.11
N LEU A 590 0.09 6.22 -11.40
CA LEU A 590 1.37 6.53 -12.04
C LEU A 590 2.09 5.27 -12.56
N TYR A 591 1.82 4.07 -12.04
CA TYR A 591 2.44 2.81 -12.47
C TYR A 591 2.29 2.55 -13.96
N ARG A 592 1.09 2.83 -14.51
CA ARG A 592 0.77 2.69 -15.93
C ARG A 592 1.58 3.62 -16.84
N LEU A 593 2.37 4.55 -16.30
CA LEU A 593 3.24 5.46 -17.04
C LEU A 593 4.72 5.22 -16.72
N VAL A 594 5.12 5.22 -15.45
CA VAL A 594 6.54 5.15 -15.05
C VAL A 594 7.19 3.83 -15.45
N PHE A 595 6.51 2.70 -15.24
CA PHE A 595 7.07 1.39 -15.59
C PHE A 595 7.19 1.19 -17.12
N PRO A 596 6.19 1.50 -17.95
CA PRO A 596 6.36 1.50 -19.41
C PRO A 596 7.49 2.43 -19.89
N VAL A 597 7.64 3.64 -19.32
CA VAL A 597 8.73 4.55 -19.67
C VAL A 597 10.09 3.91 -19.33
N SER A 598 10.26 3.34 -18.13
CA SER A 598 11.47 2.65 -17.73
C SER A 598 11.77 1.45 -18.65
N ALA A 599 10.78 0.58 -18.87
CA ALA A 599 10.94 -0.62 -19.70
C ALA A 599 11.32 -0.28 -21.16
N LEU A 600 10.56 0.62 -21.79
CA LEU A 600 10.86 1.08 -23.15
C LEU A 600 12.22 1.80 -23.23
N GLY A 601 12.53 2.61 -22.20
CA GLY A 601 13.80 3.31 -22.09
C GLY A 601 14.99 2.35 -22.14
N ARG A 602 14.98 1.30 -21.31
CA ARG A 602 16.04 0.27 -21.29
C ARG A 602 16.15 -0.49 -22.60
N ILE A 603 15.04 -0.81 -23.25
CA ILE A 603 15.04 -1.49 -24.57
C ILE A 603 15.60 -0.58 -25.66
N VAL A 604 15.16 0.68 -25.73
CA VAL A 604 15.52 1.63 -26.81
C VAL A 604 16.97 2.11 -26.68
N ASN A 605 17.44 2.36 -25.45
CA ASN A 605 18.78 2.90 -25.22
C ASN A 605 19.84 1.81 -25.05
N GLY A 606 19.43 0.53 -24.96
CA GLY A 606 20.35 -0.58 -24.88
C GLY A 606 21.18 -0.56 -23.58
N GLU A 607 20.68 0.06 -22.52
CA GLU A 607 21.34 0.00 -21.23
C GLU A 607 21.40 -1.45 -20.77
N ARG A 608 22.51 -2.03 -21.01
CA ARG A 608 22.94 -3.24 -20.32
C ARG A 608 23.22 -2.81 -18.91
N ALA A 609 22.46 -3.33 -17.95
CA ALA A 609 22.75 -3.14 -16.54
C ALA A 609 24.26 -3.30 -16.34
N GLY A 610 24.92 -2.18 -16.09
CA GLY A 610 26.37 -2.10 -15.90
C GLY A 610 26.76 -2.60 -14.52
#